data_0fe249ea2a910dfecfaef827983ad417
#
_entry.id   0fe249ea2a910dfecfaef827983ad417
#
_cell.length_a   1.000
_cell.length_b   1.000
_cell.length_c   1.000
_cell.angle_alpha   90.00
_cell.angle_beta   90.00
_cell.angle_gamma   90.00
#
_symmetry.space_group_name_H-M   'P 1'
#
loop_
_entity.id
_entity.type
_entity.pdbx_description
1 polymer ?
#
loop_
_entity_poly.entity_id
_entity_poly.type
_entity_poly.pdbx_seq_one_letter_code
_entity_poly.pdbx_strand_id
1 'polypeptide(L)'
;AIFSDTKNCLEYLYVGDYGKEANIKADFLGLTKEINGVIHKKVDLEDKMVVTISTQKGCPMKCKFCDCPKVGFHGNADISDLRAEVMSAIVRSGCQHTKRFNLHLARMGEPSFNWNNIKIYLLCYLKDDVSVFMDADVIHPVFTTMLPRTLGSKTLKRIITEFCQVKNYEFRGEAGLQLSINSTDEYQRNDLFRGRSLS
;
A
#
# COMPACT_ATOMS: atom_id res chain seq x y z
N ALA A 1 5.26 4.97 12.89
CA ALA A 1 4.07 5.33 13.68
C ALA A 1 2.80 4.90 12.93
N ILE A 2 1.77 4.47 13.66
CA ILE A 2 0.44 4.09 13.13
C ILE A 2 -0.54 5.14 13.62
N PHE A 3 -1.40 5.62 12.73
CA PHE A 3 -2.43 6.63 13.04
C PHE A 3 -3.78 6.12 12.55
N SER A 4 -4.83 6.36 13.32
CA SER A 4 -6.20 6.03 12.95
C SER A 4 -7.10 7.25 13.05
N ASP A 5 -7.89 7.49 12.02
CA ASP A 5 -9.01 8.39 12.05
C ASP A 5 -10.27 7.59 12.40
N THR A 6 -10.63 7.63 13.68
CA THR A 6 -11.77 6.86 14.20
C THR A 6 -13.11 7.35 13.66
N LYS A 7 -13.22 8.63 13.25
CA LYS A 7 -14.45 9.18 12.68
C LYS A 7 -14.71 8.65 11.26
N ASN A 8 -13.64 8.52 10.47
CA ASN A 8 -13.74 8.10 9.08
C ASN A 8 -13.38 6.61 8.88
N CYS A 9 -13.06 5.87 9.95
CA CYS A 9 -12.63 4.47 9.87
C CYS A 9 -11.45 4.28 8.91
N LEU A 10 -10.49 5.21 8.94
CA LEU A 10 -9.28 5.18 8.11
C LEU A 10 -8.05 5.01 9.00
N GLU A 11 -7.03 4.38 8.47
CA GLU A 11 -5.78 4.14 9.17
C GLU A 11 -4.60 4.25 8.21
N TYR A 12 -3.60 5.03 8.58
CA TYR A 12 -2.37 5.15 7.82
C TYR A 12 -1.15 4.98 8.74
N LEU A 13 -0.04 4.66 8.13
CA LEU A 13 1.25 4.60 8.83
C LEU A 13 2.36 5.12 7.94
N TYR A 14 3.44 5.58 8.58
CA TYR A 14 4.71 5.79 7.91
C TYR A 14 5.84 5.10 8.67
N VAL A 15 6.82 4.60 7.94
CA VAL A 15 8.02 3.96 8.46
C VAL A 15 9.19 4.23 7.52
N GLY A 16 10.42 4.30 8.06
CA GLY A 16 11.60 3.94 7.29
C GLY A 16 11.50 2.44 6.96
N ASP A 17 12.04 2.01 5.84
CA ASP A 17 12.00 0.61 5.47
C ASP A 17 12.86 -0.21 6.44
N TYR A 18 12.22 -0.78 7.44
CA TYR A 18 12.87 -1.77 8.26
C TYR A 18 12.81 -3.11 7.52
N GLY A 19 13.96 -3.64 7.15
CA GLY A 19 14.04 -5.06 6.90
C GLY A 19 13.49 -5.77 8.13
N LYS A 20 12.30 -6.36 8.02
CA LYS A 20 11.77 -7.22 9.08
C LYS A 20 12.74 -8.39 9.27
N GLU A 21 12.89 -8.85 10.52
CA GLU A 21 13.63 -10.05 10.84
C GLU A 21 13.32 -11.17 9.86
N ALA A 22 14.35 -11.84 9.34
CA ALA A 22 14.24 -12.91 8.36
C ALA A 22 13.53 -12.54 7.03
N ASN A 23 13.52 -11.28 6.62
CA ASN A 23 12.97 -10.91 5.33
C ASN A 23 14.07 -10.95 4.25
N ILE A 24 14.01 -11.96 3.37
CA ILE A 24 14.89 -12.11 2.20
C ILE A 24 14.98 -10.80 1.36
N LYS A 25 13.95 -9.97 1.38
CA LYS A 25 13.98 -8.66 0.73
C LYS A 25 14.98 -7.69 1.39
N ALA A 26 15.21 -7.78 2.69
CA ALA A 26 16.18 -6.93 3.38
C ALA A 26 17.59 -7.27 2.93
N ASP A 27 17.91 -8.54 2.82
CA ASP A 27 19.23 -9.01 2.34
C ASP A 27 19.45 -8.65 0.87
N PHE A 28 18.44 -8.84 0.04
CA PHE A 28 18.49 -8.51 -1.39
C PHE A 28 18.63 -6.99 -1.65
N LEU A 29 18.09 -6.14 -0.78
CA LEU A 29 18.18 -4.69 -0.89
C LEU A 29 19.37 -4.09 -0.13
N GLY A 30 20.24 -4.92 0.47
CA GLY A 30 21.38 -4.46 1.27
C GLY A 30 20.97 -3.73 2.55
N LEU A 31 19.76 -3.97 3.02
CA LEU A 31 19.21 -3.38 4.25
C LEU A 31 19.54 -4.31 5.40
N THR A 32 20.51 -3.93 6.20
CA THR A 32 21.09 -4.78 7.22
C THR A 32 20.58 -4.46 8.62
N LYS A 33 20.29 -5.48 9.39
CA LYS A 33 19.88 -5.50 10.81
C LYS A 33 20.80 -6.45 11.55
N GLU A 34 21.09 -6.23 12.82
CA GLU A 34 21.76 -7.26 13.58
C GLU A 34 20.75 -8.32 14.06
N ILE A 35 20.88 -9.52 13.51
CA ILE A 35 20.17 -10.71 13.95
C ILE A 35 21.25 -11.77 14.18
N ASN A 36 21.29 -12.34 15.37
CA ASN A 36 22.30 -13.36 15.74
C ASN A 36 23.77 -12.90 15.52
N GLY A 37 24.07 -11.61 15.77
CA GLY A 37 25.42 -11.05 15.62
C GLY A 37 25.72 -10.41 14.26
N VAL A 38 24.73 -10.36 13.36
CA VAL A 38 24.87 -9.69 12.05
C VAL A 38 24.16 -8.33 12.09
N ILE A 39 24.91 -7.26 11.81
CA ILE A 39 24.40 -5.88 11.82
C ILE A 39 23.56 -5.61 10.56
N HIS A 40 22.29 -5.32 10.76
CA HIS A 40 21.34 -4.94 9.74
C HIS A 40 21.06 -3.43 9.83
N LYS A 41 21.28 -2.67 8.77
CA LYS A 41 21.06 -1.20 8.77
C LYS A 41 19.57 -0.84 8.85
N LYS A 42 19.24 0.07 9.75
CA LYS A 42 17.98 0.83 9.69
C LYS A 42 18.06 1.75 8.47
N VAL A 43 17.05 1.71 7.60
CA VAL A 43 16.90 2.71 6.54
C VAL A 43 16.21 3.92 7.13
N ASP A 44 16.87 5.04 7.12
CA ASP A 44 16.30 6.29 7.60
C ASP A 44 15.24 6.81 6.62
N LEU A 45 14.33 7.66 7.11
CA LEU A 45 13.27 8.23 6.28
C LEU A 45 13.82 9.01 5.08
N GLU A 46 14.99 9.62 5.24
CA GLU A 46 15.71 10.34 4.18
C GLU A 46 16.19 9.41 3.05
N ASP A 47 16.52 8.17 3.35
CA ASP A 47 16.88 7.20 2.31
C ASP A 47 15.63 6.58 1.68
N LYS A 48 14.64 6.22 2.51
CA LYS A 48 13.39 5.64 2.03
C LYS A 48 12.27 5.83 3.03
N MET A 49 11.25 6.52 2.62
CA MET A 49 10.00 6.66 3.37
C MET A 49 8.91 5.77 2.77
N VAL A 50 8.33 4.92 3.59
CA VAL A 50 7.17 4.09 3.20
C VAL A 50 5.94 4.61 3.91
N VAL A 51 4.96 5.06 3.15
CA VAL A 51 3.62 5.42 3.63
C VAL A 51 2.65 4.34 3.19
N THR A 52 1.85 3.86 4.12
CA THR A 52 0.80 2.87 3.83
C THR A 52 -0.54 3.46 4.21
N ILE A 53 -1.47 3.52 3.28
CA ILE A 53 -2.78 4.14 3.45
C ILE A 53 -3.93 3.16 3.26
N SER A 54 -5.08 3.51 3.81
CA SER A 54 -6.35 2.82 3.61
C SER A 54 -6.97 3.23 2.28
N THR A 55 -7.54 2.28 1.57
CA THR A 55 -8.25 2.54 0.31
C THR A 55 -9.76 2.44 0.46
N GLN A 56 -10.20 1.94 1.61
CA GLN A 56 -11.61 1.81 1.96
C GLN A 56 -11.78 2.05 3.46
N LYS A 57 -12.96 2.48 3.86
CA LYS A 57 -13.42 2.61 5.25
C LYS A 57 -13.86 1.23 5.73
N GLY A 58 -12.93 0.47 6.34
CA GLY A 58 -13.07 -0.96 6.57
C GLY A 58 -12.76 -1.80 5.32
N CYS A 59 -13.20 -3.08 5.30
CA CYS A 59 -12.91 -3.97 4.18
C CYS A 59 -14.02 -5.02 3.97
N PRO A 60 -14.55 -5.18 2.72
CA PRO A 60 -15.60 -6.16 2.44
C PRO A 60 -15.08 -7.60 2.30
N MET A 61 -13.74 -7.80 2.26
CA MET A 61 -13.16 -9.11 1.93
C MET A 61 -13.26 -10.15 3.04
N LYS A 62 -13.33 -9.74 4.31
CA LYS A 62 -13.53 -10.63 5.47
C LYS A 62 -12.51 -11.78 5.57
N CYS A 63 -11.24 -11.54 5.20
CA CYS A 63 -10.17 -12.52 5.30
C CYS A 63 -10.03 -13.02 6.76
N LYS A 64 -9.78 -14.32 6.95
CA LYS A 64 -9.70 -14.93 8.29
C LYS A 64 -8.52 -14.42 9.14
N PHE A 65 -7.43 -14.02 8.49
CA PHE A 65 -6.19 -13.55 9.13
C PHE A 65 -6.15 -12.05 9.36
N CYS A 66 -7.22 -11.31 9.01
CA CYS A 66 -7.23 -9.85 9.01
C CYS A 66 -8.23 -9.30 10.04
N ASP A 67 -7.85 -8.23 10.72
CA ASP A 67 -8.71 -7.55 11.70
C ASP A 67 -9.68 -6.53 11.09
N CYS A 68 -9.45 -6.07 9.86
CA CYS A 68 -10.32 -5.10 9.19
C CYS A 68 -11.82 -5.47 9.19
N PRO A 69 -12.20 -6.76 9.05
CA PRO A 69 -13.61 -7.13 9.13
C PRO A 69 -14.31 -6.79 10.44
N LYS A 70 -13.55 -6.61 11.54
CA LYS A 70 -14.11 -6.23 12.85
C LYS A 70 -14.63 -4.78 12.86
N VAL A 71 -14.07 -3.92 12.01
CA VAL A 71 -14.49 -2.52 11.83
C VAL A 71 -15.76 -2.42 10.98
N GLY A 72 -16.04 -3.44 10.17
CA GLY A 72 -17.10 -3.40 9.16
C GLY A 72 -16.64 -2.82 7.83
N PHE A 73 -17.60 -2.52 6.97
CA PHE A 73 -17.35 -1.85 5.68
C PHE A 73 -18.30 -0.68 5.52
N HIS A 74 -17.74 0.51 5.37
CA HIS A 74 -18.45 1.80 5.33
C HIS A 74 -18.28 2.54 4.00
N GLY A 75 -17.70 1.89 2.99
CA GLY A 75 -17.52 2.46 1.66
C GLY A 75 -16.06 2.64 1.25
N ASN A 76 -15.88 3.17 0.06
CA ASN A 76 -14.56 3.50 -0.48
C ASN A 76 -14.07 4.83 0.12
N ALA A 77 -12.77 4.94 0.35
CA ALA A 77 -12.11 6.21 0.58
C ALA A 77 -12.25 7.08 -0.67
N ASP A 78 -12.66 8.31 -0.52
CA ASP A 78 -12.68 9.25 -1.63
C ASP A 78 -11.28 9.88 -1.86
N ILE A 79 -11.18 10.76 -2.86
CA ILE A 79 -9.90 11.39 -3.20
C ILE A 79 -9.41 12.27 -2.04
N SER A 80 -10.29 12.94 -1.34
CA SER A 80 -9.93 13.79 -0.20
C SER A 80 -9.43 12.96 0.99
N ASP A 81 -10.00 11.79 1.21
CA ASP A 81 -9.54 10.83 2.21
C ASP A 81 -8.10 10.36 1.89
N LEU A 82 -7.85 9.92 0.63
CA LEU A 82 -6.52 9.43 0.20
C LEU A 82 -5.46 10.53 0.33
N ARG A 83 -5.79 11.77 -0.06
CA ARG A 83 -4.93 12.94 0.09
C ARG A 83 -4.61 13.22 1.55
N ALA A 84 -5.63 13.25 2.40
CA ALA A 84 -5.49 13.53 3.83
C ALA A 84 -4.57 12.54 4.53
N GLU A 85 -4.67 11.24 4.22
CA GLU A 85 -3.80 10.22 4.79
C GLU A 85 -2.33 10.42 4.38
N VAL A 86 -2.06 10.67 3.10
CA VAL A 86 -0.69 10.88 2.59
C VAL A 86 -0.09 12.16 3.17
N MET A 87 -0.79 13.28 3.06
CA MET A 87 -0.31 14.56 3.58
C MET A 87 -0.07 14.51 5.10
N SER A 88 -1.00 13.90 5.85
CA SER A 88 -0.85 13.73 7.30
C SER A 88 0.36 12.86 7.64
N ALA A 89 0.62 11.80 6.88
CA ALA A 89 1.78 10.93 7.09
C ALA A 89 3.08 11.70 6.87
N ILE A 90 3.19 12.49 5.81
CA ILE A 90 4.37 13.30 5.49
C ILE A 90 4.59 14.35 6.58
N VAL A 91 3.58 15.15 6.90
CA VAL A 91 3.68 16.21 7.92
C VAL A 91 4.09 15.65 9.28
N ARG A 92 3.47 14.55 9.71
CA ARG A 92 3.79 13.91 11.01
C ARG A 92 5.14 13.23 11.04
N SER A 93 5.70 12.87 9.90
CA SER A 93 7.04 12.28 9.82
C SER A 93 8.13 13.31 10.12
N GLY A 94 7.88 14.58 9.83
CA GLY A 94 8.88 15.65 9.88
C GLY A 94 9.97 15.54 8.83
N CYS A 95 9.89 14.56 7.92
CA CYS A 95 10.86 14.34 6.86
C CYS A 95 10.70 15.43 5.79
N GLN A 96 11.78 16.13 5.47
CA GLN A 96 11.77 17.21 4.48
C GLN A 96 12.24 16.75 3.10
N HIS A 97 13.01 15.65 3.07
CA HIS A 97 13.53 15.06 1.84
C HIS A 97 13.63 13.55 1.99
N THR A 98 13.35 12.82 0.92
CA THR A 98 13.63 11.39 0.84
C THR A 98 14.09 10.99 -0.56
N LYS A 99 15.09 10.14 -0.65
CA LYS A 99 15.52 9.58 -1.94
C LYS A 99 14.42 8.74 -2.60
N ARG A 100 13.57 8.11 -1.78
CA ARG A 100 12.50 7.25 -2.29
C ARG A 100 11.26 7.31 -1.41
N PHE A 101 10.18 7.82 -1.96
CA PHE A 101 8.85 7.80 -1.34
C PHE A 101 8.03 6.64 -1.90
N ASN A 102 7.74 5.65 -1.07
CA ASN A 102 6.87 4.53 -1.44
C ASN A 102 5.47 4.73 -0.85
N LEU A 103 4.46 4.76 -1.71
CA LEU A 103 3.06 4.76 -1.29
C LEU A 103 2.46 3.37 -1.45
N HIS A 104 2.19 2.69 -0.36
CA HIS A 104 1.53 1.38 -0.36
C HIS A 104 0.02 1.51 -0.15
N LEU A 105 -0.76 1.08 -1.12
CA LEU A 105 -2.22 1.00 -1.05
C LEU A 105 -2.60 -0.34 -0.39
N ALA A 106 -2.31 -0.47 0.90
CA ALA A 106 -2.27 -1.78 1.56
C ALA A 106 -2.69 -1.76 3.04
N ARG A 107 -3.33 -0.69 3.55
CA ARG A 107 -3.74 -0.66 4.96
C ARG A 107 -5.12 -1.29 5.14
N MET A 108 -6.20 -0.54 5.06
CA MET A 108 -7.56 -1.08 5.07
C MET A 108 -8.17 -1.05 3.67
N GLY A 109 -8.89 -2.11 3.35
CA GLY A 109 -9.58 -2.25 2.08
C GLY A 109 -8.87 -3.15 1.08
N GLU A 110 -9.58 -3.40 0.01
CA GLU A 110 -9.08 -4.06 -1.21
C GLU A 110 -9.06 -3.00 -2.31
N PRO A 111 -7.86 -2.54 -2.73
CA PRO A 111 -7.72 -1.41 -3.66
C PRO A 111 -8.46 -1.59 -4.98
N SER A 112 -8.61 -2.84 -5.45
CA SER A 112 -9.33 -3.12 -6.71
C SER A 112 -10.79 -2.63 -6.69
N PHE A 113 -11.43 -2.58 -5.53
CA PHE A 113 -12.80 -2.04 -5.41
C PHE A 113 -12.85 -0.52 -5.47
N ASN A 114 -11.73 0.16 -5.21
CA ASN A 114 -11.64 1.61 -5.23
C ASN A 114 -10.75 2.15 -6.36
N TRP A 115 -10.54 1.35 -7.39
CA TRP A 115 -9.58 1.66 -8.45
C TRP A 115 -9.81 3.03 -9.10
N ASN A 116 -11.05 3.44 -9.31
CA ASN A 116 -11.33 4.71 -9.96
C ASN A 116 -10.79 5.92 -9.16
N ASN A 117 -11.05 6.01 -7.86
CA ASN A 117 -10.53 7.09 -7.02
C ASN A 117 -9.00 7.00 -6.90
N ILE A 118 -8.46 5.79 -6.72
CA ILE A 118 -7.02 5.55 -6.67
C ILE A 118 -6.34 6.02 -7.95
N LYS A 119 -6.88 5.65 -9.13
CA LYS A 119 -6.31 6.04 -10.41
C LYS A 119 -6.28 7.57 -10.58
N ILE A 120 -7.39 8.25 -10.27
CA ILE A 120 -7.46 9.71 -10.31
C ILE A 120 -6.44 10.32 -9.33
N TYR A 121 -6.35 9.78 -8.12
CA TYR A 121 -5.40 10.25 -7.13
C TYR A 121 -3.94 10.13 -7.61
N LEU A 122 -3.58 8.96 -8.16
CA LEU A 122 -2.23 8.72 -8.67
C LEU A 122 -1.86 9.64 -9.85
N LEU A 123 -2.83 9.91 -10.74
CA LEU A 123 -2.60 10.72 -11.93
C LEU A 123 -2.59 12.22 -11.67
N CYS A 124 -3.44 12.70 -10.76
CA CYS A 124 -3.74 14.13 -10.65
C CYS A 124 -3.24 14.78 -9.36
N TYR A 125 -2.95 14.01 -8.31
CA TYR A 125 -2.73 14.61 -7.00
C TYR A 125 -1.47 14.12 -6.26
N LEU A 126 -1.08 12.86 -6.39
CA LEU A 126 -0.03 12.27 -5.55
C LEU A 126 1.29 13.07 -5.60
N LYS A 127 1.74 13.43 -6.79
CA LYS A 127 3.01 14.15 -6.94
C LYS A 127 2.95 15.53 -6.30
N ASP A 128 1.86 16.24 -6.50
CA ASP A 128 1.65 17.57 -5.92
C ASP A 128 1.56 17.49 -4.40
N ASP A 129 0.79 16.53 -3.86
CA ASP A 129 0.66 16.35 -2.41
C ASP A 129 1.99 16.01 -1.74
N VAL A 130 2.85 15.23 -2.40
CA VAL A 130 4.21 14.96 -1.90
C VAL A 130 5.05 16.23 -1.97
N SER A 131 5.09 16.92 -3.12
CA SER A 131 5.98 18.07 -3.34
C SER A 131 5.66 19.28 -2.48
N VAL A 132 4.43 19.43 -2.00
CA VAL A 132 4.04 20.53 -1.11
C VAL A 132 4.69 20.43 0.27
N PHE A 133 4.91 19.22 0.76
CA PHE A 133 5.36 18.99 2.14
C PHE A 133 6.74 18.35 2.25
N MET A 134 7.24 17.76 1.16
CA MET A 134 8.50 17.02 1.16
C MET A 134 9.07 16.95 -0.25
N ASP A 135 10.38 17.03 -0.38
CA ASP A 135 11.06 16.70 -1.63
C ASP A 135 11.33 15.20 -1.71
N ALA A 136 11.09 14.59 -2.87
CA ALA A 136 11.31 13.16 -3.10
C ALA A 136 11.94 12.93 -4.47
N ASP A 137 13.12 12.28 -4.51
CA ASP A 137 13.81 12.00 -5.78
C ASP A 137 13.01 11.02 -6.64
N VAL A 138 12.37 10.03 -5.98
CA VAL A 138 11.53 9.02 -6.62
C VAL A 138 10.23 8.82 -5.85
N ILE A 139 9.10 8.88 -6.54
CA ILE A 139 7.79 8.50 -6.03
C ILE A 139 7.40 7.14 -6.61
N HIS A 140 7.13 6.16 -5.73
CA HIS A 140 6.91 4.76 -6.10
C HIS A 140 5.60 4.23 -5.48
N PRO A 141 4.45 4.40 -6.15
CA PRO A 141 3.20 3.81 -5.69
C PRO A 141 3.19 2.29 -5.86
N VAL A 142 2.64 1.59 -4.87
CA VAL A 142 2.50 0.13 -4.86
C VAL A 142 1.03 -0.23 -4.75
N PHE A 143 0.49 -0.82 -5.81
CA PHE A 143 -0.86 -1.34 -5.84
C PHE A 143 -0.87 -2.77 -5.32
N THR A 144 -1.54 -3.01 -4.20
CA THR A 144 -1.62 -4.33 -3.56
C THR A 144 -3.02 -4.89 -3.73
N THR A 145 -3.16 -6.11 -4.23
CA THR A 145 -4.47 -6.76 -4.39
C THR A 145 -4.42 -8.25 -4.13
N MET A 146 -5.52 -8.79 -3.65
CA MET A 146 -5.74 -10.24 -3.55
C MET A 146 -6.57 -10.79 -4.72
N LEU A 147 -6.83 -10.00 -5.74
CA LEU A 147 -7.64 -10.35 -6.90
C LEU A 147 -9.05 -10.81 -6.51
N PRO A 148 -9.93 -9.91 -6.03
CA PRO A 148 -11.25 -10.30 -5.53
C PRO A 148 -12.11 -10.90 -6.64
N ARG A 149 -12.57 -12.14 -6.40
CA ARG A 149 -13.39 -12.93 -7.35
C ARG A 149 -14.66 -12.21 -7.80
N THR A 150 -15.26 -11.42 -6.90
CA THR A 150 -16.51 -10.70 -7.17
C THR A 150 -16.40 -9.63 -8.26
N LEU A 151 -15.21 -9.12 -8.56
CA LEU A 151 -14.98 -8.20 -9.68
C LEU A 151 -14.94 -8.91 -11.04
N GLY A 152 -14.71 -10.22 -11.04
CA GLY A 152 -14.53 -10.99 -12.26
C GLY A 152 -13.19 -10.73 -12.96
N SER A 153 -12.70 -11.73 -13.68
CA SER A 153 -11.37 -11.70 -14.33
C SER A 153 -11.23 -10.58 -15.37
N LYS A 154 -12.29 -10.26 -16.10
CA LYS A 154 -12.29 -9.18 -17.12
C LYS A 154 -12.04 -7.81 -16.48
N THR A 155 -12.72 -7.51 -15.37
CA THR A 155 -12.55 -6.24 -14.64
C THR A 155 -11.16 -6.16 -14.02
N LEU A 156 -10.69 -7.23 -13.38
CA LEU A 156 -9.36 -7.28 -12.77
C LEU A 156 -8.26 -7.12 -13.82
N LYS A 157 -8.38 -7.79 -14.96
CA LYS A 157 -7.43 -7.60 -16.08
C LYS A 157 -7.38 -6.14 -16.54
N ARG A 158 -8.54 -5.47 -16.67
CA ARG A 158 -8.61 -4.04 -17.00
C ARG A 158 -7.89 -3.19 -15.96
N ILE A 159 -8.17 -3.39 -14.66
CA ILE A 159 -7.54 -2.65 -13.57
C ILE A 159 -6.01 -2.80 -13.61
N ILE A 160 -5.51 -4.03 -13.74
CA ILE A 160 -4.07 -4.29 -13.81
C ILE A 160 -3.45 -3.63 -15.05
N THR A 161 -4.12 -3.71 -16.20
CA THR A 161 -3.65 -3.07 -17.44
C THR A 161 -3.59 -1.55 -17.28
N GLU A 162 -4.62 -0.92 -16.72
CA GLU A 162 -4.65 0.52 -16.44
C GLU A 162 -3.57 0.91 -15.43
N PHE A 163 -3.34 0.11 -14.38
CA PHE A 163 -2.24 0.35 -13.44
C PHE A 163 -0.86 0.25 -14.12
N CYS A 164 -0.66 -0.70 -15.02
CA CYS A 164 0.57 -0.78 -15.81
C CYS A 164 0.78 0.45 -16.71
N GLN A 165 -0.30 1.01 -17.26
CA GLN A 165 -0.24 2.28 -17.99
C GLN A 165 0.17 3.43 -17.08
N VAL A 166 -0.49 3.58 -15.91
CA VAL A 166 -0.11 4.57 -14.89
C VAL A 166 1.36 4.42 -14.51
N LYS A 167 1.82 3.19 -14.22
CA LYS A 167 3.22 2.90 -13.93
C LYS A 167 4.16 3.43 -15.01
N ASN A 168 3.90 3.09 -16.26
CA ASN A 168 4.84 3.36 -17.35
C ASN A 168 4.84 4.82 -17.76
N TYR A 169 3.66 5.45 -17.86
CA TYR A 169 3.54 6.80 -18.39
C TYR A 169 3.69 7.86 -17.30
N GLU A 170 3.09 7.64 -16.14
CA GLU A 170 3.11 8.65 -15.06
C GLU A 170 4.35 8.52 -14.16
N PHE A 171 4.73 7.31 -13.82
CA PHE A 171 5.83 7.03 -12.89
C PHE A 171 7.08 6.48 -13.59
N ARG A 172 7.18 6.51 -14.91
CA ARG A 172 8.35 6.10 -15.71
C ARG A 172 8.90 4.72 -15.32
N GLY A 173 8.01 3.78 -15.03
CA GLY A 173 8.37 2.45 -14.55
C GLY A 173 8.48 2.32 -13.03
N GLU A 174 8.56 3.43 -12.29
CA GLU A 174 8.69 3.46 -10.83
C GLU A 174 7.33 3.26 -10.14
N ALA A 175 6.77 2.07 -10.24
CA ALA A 175 5.61 1.63 -9.49
C ALA A 175 5.60 0.10 -9.33
N GLY A 176 4.99 -0.40 -8.26
CA GLY A 176 4.93 -1.82 -7.92
C GLY A 176 3.51 -2.40 -7.97
N LEU A 177 3.38 -3.63 -8.47
CA LEU A 177 2.19 -4.45 -8.30
C LEU A 177 2.52 -5.57 -7.30
N GLN A 178 1.74 -5.66 -6.24
CA GLN A 178 1.89 -6.70 -5.23
C GLN A 178 0.63 -7.57 -5.18
N LEU A 179 0.80 -8.88 -5.28
CA LEU A 179 -0.27 -9.86 -5.14
C LEU A 179 -0.22 -10.52 -3.76
N SER A 180 -1.33 -10.45 -3.03
CA SER A 180 -1.48 -11.12 -1.73
C SER A 180 -1.92 -12.56 -1.95
N ILE A 181 -0.98 -13.47 -2.00
CA ILE A 181 -1.23 -14.90 -2.25
C ILE A 181 -1.48 -15.65 -0.92
N ASN A 182 -0.73 -15.35 0.12
CA ASN A 182 -0.78 -15.87 1.50
C ASN A 182 -0.53 -17.40 1.65
N SER A 183 -0.79 -18.19 0.63
CA SER A 183 -0.45 -19.61 0.57
C SER A 183 -0.34 -20.07 -0.89
N THR A 184 0.58 -20.99 -1.15
CA THR A 184 0.70 -21.71 -2.43
C THR A 184 -0.25 -22.88 -2.53
N ASP A 185 -0.80 -23.34 -1.39
CA ASP A 185 -1.88 -24.34 -1.35
C ASP A 185 -3.21 -23.66 -1.63
N GLU A 186 -3.94 -24.10 -2.68
CA GLU A 186 -5.19 -23.49 -3.11
C GLU A 186 -6.33 -23.68 -2.09
N TYR A 187 -6.38 -24.80 -1.40
CA TYR A 187 -7.41 -25.04 -0.39
C TYR A 187 -7.19 -24.12 0.80
N GLN A 188 -5.96 -24.03 1.29
CA GLN A 188 -5.58 -23.12 2.37
C GLN A 188 -5.83 -21.66 1.98
N ARG A 189 -5.43 -21.26 0.77
CA ARG A 189 -5.65 -19.89 0.27
C ARG A 189 -7.15 -19.59 0.19
N ASN A 190 -7.94 -20.49 -0.40
CA ASN A 190 -9.40 -20.33 -0.50
C ASN A 190 -10.05 -20.21 0.89
N ASP A 191 -9.59 -20.98 1.86
CA ASP A 191 -10.07 -20.92 3.23
C ASP A 191 -9.68 -19.59 3.91
N LEU A 192 -8.43 -19.15 3.79
CA LEU A 192 -7.93 -17.88 4.35
C LEU A 192 -8.71 -16.67 3.80
N PHE A 193 -9.01 -16.67 2.53
CA PHE A 193 -9.78 -15.60 1.86
C PHE A 193 -11.28 -15.85 1.81
N ARG A 194 -11.79 -16.91 2.45
CA ARG A 194 -13.19 -17.28 2.46
C ARG A 194 -13.81 -17.42 1.04
N GLY A 195 -13.06 -17.98 0.11
CA GLY A 195 -13.48 -18.15 -1.29
C GLY A 195 -13.59 -16.84 -2.09
N ARG A 196 -13.07 -15.72 -1.60
CA ARG A 196 -13.26 -14.40 -2.20
C ARG A 196 -12.12 -13.93 -3.11
N SER A 197 -10.99 -14.64 -3.13
CA SER A 197 -9.91 -14.40 -4.11
C SER A 197 -10.08 -15.25 -5.36
N LEU A 198 -9.52 -14.82 -6.50
CA LEU A 198 -9.34 -15.73 -7.64
C LEU A 198 -8.31 -16.81 -7.28
N SER A 199 -8.55 -18.00 -7.81
CA SER A 199 -7.61 -19.13 -7.81
C SER A 199 -6.60 -18.98 -8.94
#